data_daf7a12cdf1b1b96c5bd7b4455a0f4f1
#
_entry.id   daf7a12cdf1b1b96c5bd7b4455a0f4f1
#
_cell.length_a   1.000
_cell.length_b   1.000
_cell.length_c   1.000
_cell.angle_alpha   90.00
_cell.angle_beta   90.00
_cell.angle_gamma   90.00
#
_symmetry.space_group_name_H-M   'P 1'
#
loop_
_entity.id
_entity.type
_entity.pdbx_description
1 polymer ?
#
loop_
_entity_poly.entity_id
_entity_poly.type
_entity_poly.pdbx_seq_one_letter_code
_entity_poly.pdbx_strand_id
1 'polypeptide(L)'
;MPFAFNRKEIKDHGEGGQIVGAKVAGRVVIIDDVVTAGTSVHEAIKIIESAGAQPIALAIALDREEKTSENGRSAVQDVHDRFGLKVHAIARFSKLIEYLRRTPNLGNQVGALEAYRDRYGIAFE
;
A
#
# COMPACT_ATOMS: atom_id res chain seq x y z
N MET A 1 18.32 4.44 -9.79
CA MET A 1 17.89 3.32 -8.92
C MET A 1 17.22 2.26 -9.80
N PRO A 2 17.64 1.01 -9.77
CA PRO A 2 17.02 -0.05 -10.56
C PRO A 2 15.59 -0.32 -10.08
N PHE A 3 14.66 -0.60 -11.00
CA PHE A 3 13.29 -0.97 -10.69
C PHE A 3 12.81 -2.11 -11.58
N ALA A 4 11.81 -2.84 -11.11
CA ALA A 4 11.13 -3.90 -11.82
C ALA A 4 9.64 -3.89 -11.45
N PHE A 5 8.81 -4.48 -12.29
CA PHE A 5 7.39 -4.67 -12.02
C PHE A 5 6.92 -6.05 -12.47
N ASN A 6 5.91 -6.58 -11.82
CA ASN A 6 5.27 -7.83 -12.20
C ASN A 6 4.16 -7.58 -13.22
N ARG A 7 4.06 -8.45 -14.21
CA ARG A 7 2.93 -8.48 -15.14
C ARG A 7 1.85 -9.39 -14.60
N LYS A 8 0.58 -8.98 -14.76
CA LYS A 8 -0.59 -9.81 -14.42
C LYS A 8 -0.78 -10.98 -15.38
N GLU A 9 -0.31 -10.86 -16.62
CA GLU A 9 -0.46 -11.89 -17.64
C GLU A 9 0.90 -12.43 -18.04
N ILE A 10 1.03 -13.76 -17.99
CA ILE A 10 2.18 -14.48 -18.54
C ILE A 10 1.97 -14.55 -20.06
N LYS A 11 2.86 -13.92 -20.85
CA LYS A 11 2.84 -14.12 -22.31
C LYS A 11 3.44 -15.49 -22.62
N ASP A 12 2.66 -16.32 -23.32
CA ASP A 12 3.04 -17.69 -23.71
C ASP A 12 4.20 -17.78 -24.74
N HIS A 13 4.70 -16.67 -25.25
CA HIS A 13 5.72 -16.65 -26.29
C HIS A 13 6.86 -15.66 -25.98
N GLY A 14 8.07 -16.21 -25.86
CA GLY A 14 9.31 -15.47 -25.68
C GLY A 14 9.74 -15.35 -24.21
N GLU A 15 10.96 -14.93 -23.92
CA GLU A 15 11.59 -14.76 -22.59
C GLU A 15 10.71 -13.98 -21.58
N GLY A 16 9.53 -14.51 -21.29
CA GLY A 16 8.43 -13.90 -20.57
C GLY A 16 8.42 -14.32 -19.11
N GLY A 17 9.39 -13.89 -18.35
CA GLY A 17 9.27 -13.92 -16.89
C GLY A 17 8.11 -13.03 -16.44
N GLN A 18 7.53 -13.37 -15.31
CA GLN A 18 6.50 -12.56 -14.65
C GLN A 18 7.01 -11.15 -14.29
N ILE A 19 8.33 -10.96 -14.20
CA ILE A 19 9.01 -9.71 -13.83
C ILE A 19 9.64 -9.06 -15.06
N VAL A 20 9.42 -7.75 -15.18
CA VAL A 20 10.00 -6.90 -16.21
C VAL A 20 10.82 -5.80 -15.57
N GLY A 21 12.02 -5.55 -16.08
CA GLY A 21 12.92 -4.51 -15.60
C GLY A 21 14.22 -5.06 -15.05
N ALA A 22 14.74 -4.45 -14.02
CA ALA A 22 15.99 -4.85 -13.40
C ALA A 22 15.88 -6.22 -12.70
N LYS A 23 17.00 -6.92 -12.59
CA LYS A 23 17.08 -8.15 -11.80
C LYS A 23 16.70 -7.87 -10.35
N VAL A 24 15.73 -8.63 -9.82
CA VAL A 24 15.35 -8.58 -8.41
C VAL A 24 16.44 -9.26 -7.58
N ALA A 25 17.15 -8.49 -6.76
CA ALA A 25 18.23 -8.97 -5.93
C ALA A 25 18.47 -8.05 -4.71
N GLY A 26 19.05 -8.59 -3.65
CA GLY A 26 19.39 -7.84 -2.44
C GLY A 26 18.16 -7.33 -1.68
N ARG A 27 18.20 -6.08 -1.24
CA ARG A 27 17.14 -5.44 -0.46
C ARG A 27 16.17 -4.70 -1.40
N VAL A 28 14.90 -5.02 -1.31
CA VAL A 28 13.87 -4.52 -2.23
C VAL A 28 12.79 -3.75 -1.47
N VAL A 29 12.44 -2.57 -1.96
CA VAL A 29 11.27 -1.82 -1.50
C VAL A 29 10.13 -2.08 -2.48
N ILE A 30 8.97 -2.48 -1.96
CA ILE A 30 7.74 -2.62 -2.73
C ILE A 30 7.10 -1.22 -2.84
N ILE A 31 6.61 -0.87 -4.02
CA ILE A 31 5.89 0.39 -4.26
C ILE A 31 4.50 0.06 -4.76
N ASP A 32 3.47 0.63 -4.13
CA ASP A 32 2.07 0.50 -4.54
C ASP A 32 1.35 1.86 -4.40
N ASP A 33 0.14 1.98 -4.93
CA ASP A 33 -0.67 3.18 -4.76
C ASP A 33 -1.41 3.18 -3.41
N VAL A 34 -2.20 2.17 -3.16
CA VAL A 34 -2.94 1.94 -1.91
C VAL A 34 -2.93 0.47 -1.54
N VAL A 35 -3.05 0.17 -0.26
CA VAL A 35 -3.25 -1.20 0.22
C VAL A 35 -4.68 -1.36 0.70
N THR A 36 -5.37 -2.39 0.20
CA THR A 36 -6.74 -2.74 0.62
C THR A 36 -6.75 -4.03 1.45
N ALA A 37 -6.58 -5.18 0.81
CA ALA A 37 -6.57 -6.49 1.48
C ALA A 37 -5.18 -7.11 1.62
N GLY A 38 -4.13 -6.44 1.17
CA GLY A 38 -2.75 -6.92 1.24
C GLY A 38 -2.42 -8.09 0.28
N THR A 39 -3.33 -8.47 -0.62
CA THR A 39 -3.11 -9.57 -1.57
C THR A 39 -1.97 -9.27 -2.54
N SER A 40 -1.95 -8.07 -3.15
CA SER A 40 -0.89 -7.63 -4.05
C SER A 40 0.48 -7.58 -3.35
N VAL A 41 0.50 -7.13 -2.11
CA VAL A 41 1.72 -7.09 -1.29
C VAL A 41 2.23 -8.50 -1.01
N HIS A 42 1.35 -9.43 -0.68
CA HIS A 42 1.72 -10.83 -0.45
C HIS A 42 2.30 -11.50 -1.71
N GLU A 43 1.69 -11.24 -2.87
CA GLU A 43 2.21 -11.72 -4.15
C GLU A 43 3.60 -11.13 -4.45
N ALA A 44 3.78 -9.82 -4.25
CA ALA A 44 5.07 -9.17 -4.44
C ALA A 44 6.15 -9.74 -3.52
N ILE A 45 5.83 -10.00 -2.24
CA ILE A 45 6.74 -10.63 -1.28
C ILE A 45 7.18 -11.99 -1.79
N LYS A 46 6.24 -12.86 -2.21
CA LYS A 46 6.57 -14.18 -2.75
C LYS A 46 7.49 -14.12 -3.96
N ILE A 47 7.25 -13.19 -4.88
CA ILE A 47 8.09 -12.99 -6.06
C ILE A 47 9.51 -12.58 -5.66
N ILE A 48 9.64 -11.64 -4.73
CA ILE A 48 10.94 -11.13 -4.26
C ILE A 48 11.72 -12.25 -3.55
N GLU A 49 11.09 -12.98 -2.65
CA GLU A 49 11.71 -14.09 -1.91
C GLU A 49 12.09 -15.25 -2.84
N SER A 50 11.25 -15.57 -3.83
CA SER A 50 11.57 -16.61 -4.84
C SER A 50 12.77 -16.24 -5.71
N ALA A 51 13.04 -14.96 -5.88
CA ALA A 51 14.25 -14.46 -6.55
C ALA A 51 15.50 -14.44 -5.64
N GLY A 52 15.38 -14.87 -4.38
CA GLY A 52 16.46 -14.82 -3.39
C GLY A 52 16.75 -13.41 -2.86
N ALA A 53 15.83 -12.48 -3.03
CA ALA A 53 15.91 -11.11 -2.52
C ALA A 53 15.10 -10.93 -1.24
N GLN A 54 15.29 -9.82 -0.55
CA GLN A 54 14.64 -9.52 0.72
C GLN A 54 13.74 -8.30 0.60
N PRO A 55 12.41 -8.41 0.80
CA PRO A 55 11.53 -7.26 0.94
C PRO A 55 11.84 -6.56 2.28
N ILE A 56 12.06 -5.25 2.26
CA ILE A 56 12.45 -4.49 3.46
C ILE A 56 11.44 -3.44 3.89
N ALA A 57 10.64 -2.95 2.96
CA ALA A 57 9.61 -1.95 3.21
C ALA A 57 8.56 -1.95 2.10
N LEU A 58 7.41 -1.37 2.41
CA LEU A 58 6.37 -1.02 1.47
C LEU A 58 6.20 0.50 1.47
N ALA A 59 6.26 1.13 0.30
CA ALA A 59 5.94 2.53 0.11
C ALA A 59 4.61 2.65 -0.64
N ILE A 60 3.68 3.44 -0.12
CA ILE A 60 2.37 3.66 -0.73
C ILE A 60 2.08 5.15 -0.88
N ALA A 61 1.26 5.50 -1.87
CA ALA A 61 0.87 6.89 -2.07
C ALA A 61 -0.09 7.36 -0.97
N LEU A 62 -1.10 6.57 -0.65
CA LEU A 62 -2.11 6.94 0.34
C LEU A 62 -2.42 5.79 1.31
N ASP A 63 -2.31 6.07 2.59
CA ASP A 63 -2.91 5.25 3.64
C ASP A 63 -4.34 5.75 3.89
N ARG A 64 -5.32 4.93 3.54
CA ARG A 64 -6.74 5.26 3.68
C ARG A 64 -7.23 5.16 5.13
N GLU A 65 -6.43 4.57 6.02
CA GLU A 65 -6.75 4.39 7.45
C GLU A 65 -8.12 3.72 7.66
N GLU A 66 -8.49 2.81 6.75
CA GLU A 66 -9.76 2.09 6.78
C GLU A 66 -9.62 0.71 7.44
N LYS A 67 -10.67 0.29 8.13
CA LYS A 67 -10.79 -1.07 8.64
C LYS A 67 -10.94 -2.04 7.48
N THR A 68 -10.07 -3.04 7.44
CA THR A 68 -10.07 -4.07 6.38
C THR A 68 -10.76 -5.36 6.78
N SER A 69 -10.98 -5.56 8.07
CA SER A 69 -11.51 -6.80 8.60
C SER A 69 -12.31 -6.57 9.87
N GLU A 70 -12.96 -7.62 10.34
CA GLU A 70 -13.70 -7.66 11.61
C GLU A 70 -12.86 -7.27 12.83
N ASN A 71 -11.53 -7.32 12.71
CA ASN A 71 -10.59 -6.99 13.78
C ASN A 71 -10.41 -5.48 14.01
N GLY A 72 -11.01 -4.63 13.19
CA GLY A 72 -10.89 -3.17 13.29
C GLY A 72 -9.51 -2.61 12.92
N ARG A 73 -8.63 -3.43 12.32
CA ARG A 73 -7.28 -3.03 11.88
C ARG A 73 -7.28 -2.48 10.47
N SER A 74 -6.34 -1.59 10.17
CA SER A 74 -6.13 -1.12 8.80
C SER A 74 -5.30 -2.11 7.99
N ALA A 75 -5.37 -1.98 6.63
CA ALA A 75 -4.53 -2.76 5.74
C ALA A 75 -3.03 -2.56 6.00
N VAL A 76 -2.63 -1.35 6.37
CA VAL A 76 -1.24 -1.03 6.74
C VAL A 76 -0.81 -1.76 8.00
N GLN A 77 -1.67 -1.80 9.02
CA GLN A 77 -1.41 -2.55 10.26
C GLN A 77 -1.33 -4.05 9.99
N ASP A 78 -2.22 -4.58 9.15
CA ASP A 78 -2.20 -6.00 8.76
C ASP A 78 -0.92 -6.38 8.01
N VAL A 79 -0.46 -5.56 7.09
CA VAL A 79 0.82 -5.79 6.38
C VAL A 79 1.99 -5.81 7.35
N HIS A 80 2.04 -4.85 8.27
CA HIS A 80 3.09 -4.80 9.28
C HIS A 80 3.11 -6.06 10.14
N ASP A 81 1.96 -6.48 10.64
CA ASP A 81 1.86 -7.62 11.57
C ASP A 81 2.11 -8.97 10.90
N ARG A 82 1.61 -9.13 9.66
CA ARG A 82 1.76 -10.40 8.93
C ARG A 82 3.14 -10.61 8.37
N PHE A 83 3.77 -9.53 7.87
CA PHE A 83 5.00 -9.63 7.09
C PHE A 83 6.19 -8.94 7.74
N GLY A 84 6.00 -8.24 8.86
CA GLY A 84 7.05 -7.47 9.52
C GLY A 84 7.56 -6.28 8.70
N LEU A 85 6.86 -5.91 7.62
CA LEU A 85 7.26 -4.82 6.75
C LEU A 85 6.87 -3.47 7.32
N LYS A 86 7.80 -2.52 7.31
CA LYS A 86 7.49 -1.11 7.55
C LYS A 86 6.75 -0.54 6.37
N VAL A 87 5.60 0.09 6.62
CA VAL A 87 4.82 0.78 5.59
C VAL A 87 5.04 2.29 5.72
N HIS A 88 5.42 2.90 4.61
CA HIS A 88 5.62 4.35 4.48
C HIS A 88 4.59 4.91 3.51
N ALA A 89 3.66 5.71 4.01
CA ALA A 89 2.68 6.40 3.18
C ALA A 89 3.13 7.85 2.92
N ILE A 90 2.99 8.30 1.67
CA ILE A 90 3.22 9.71 1.32
C ILE A 90 2.14 10.58 1.95
N ALA A 91 0.89 10.15 1.87
CA ALA A 91 -0.25 10.83 2.49
C ALA A 91 -1.06 9.85 3.35
N ARG A 92 -1.79 10.42 4.32
CA ARG A 92 -2.76 9.70 5.14
C ARG A 92 -4.11 10.39 5.06
N PHE A 93 -5.18 9.63 5.13
CA PHE A 93 -6.53 10.17 5.03
C PHE A 93 -6.84 11.21 6.12
N SER A 94 -6.39 10.97 7.35
CA SER A 94 -6.50 11.94 8.45
C SER A 94 -5.80 13.27 8.14
N LYS A 95 -4.63 13.23 7.52
CA LYS A 95 -3.88 14.43 7.13
C LYS A 95 -4.52 15.17 5.96
N LEU A 96 -5.16 14.44 5.05
CA LEU A 96 -5.96 15.04 3.98
C LEU A 96 -7.13 15.84 4.56
N ILE A 97 -7.88 15.27 5.50
CA ILE A 97 -8.98 15.98 6.19
C ILE A 97 -8.45 17.23 6.89
N GLU A 98 -7.34 17.14 7.62
CA GLU A 98 -6.70 18.27 8.30
C GLU A 98 -6.32 19.38 7.30
N TYR A 99 -5.74 19.02 6.16
CA TYR A 99 -5.39 19.96 5.09
C TYR A 99 -6.62 20.67 4.54
N LEU A 100 -7.68 19.93 4.23
CA LEU A 100 -8.91 20.50 3.67
C LEU A 100 -9.62 21.45 4.64
N ARG A 101 -9.59 21.17 5.93
CA ARG A 101 -10.13 22.07 6.97
C ARG A 101 -9.45 23.45 6.98
N ARG A 102 -8.14 23.48 6.68
CA ARG A 102 -7.33 24.70 6.67
C ARG A 102 -7.35 25.43 5.32
N THR A 103 -7.87 24.78 4.27
CA THR A 103 -7.86 25.36 2.92
C THR A 103 -9.16 26.11 2.67
N PRO A 104 -9.11 27.42 2.37
CA PRO A 104 -10.28 28.21 2.04
C PRO A 104 -11.05 27.58 0.86
N ASN A 105 -12.38 27.62 0.91
CA ASN A 105 -13.31 27.12 -0.12
C ASN A 105 -13.40 25.58 -0.29
N LEU A 106 -12.66 24.78 0.45
CA LEU A 106 -12.77 23.31 0.41
C LEU A 106 -13.48 22.72 1.64
N GLY A 107 -13.81 23.54 2.63
CA GLY A 107 -14.44 23.12 3.89
C GLY A 107 -15.79 22.41 3.72
N ASN A 108 -16.54 22.70 2.66
CA ASN A 108 -17.84 22.07 2.40
C ASN A 108 -17.75 20.56 2.16
N GLN A 109 -16.59 20.04 1.78
CA GLN A 109 -16.37 18.63 1.51
C GLN A 109 -15.89 17.86 2.75
N VAL A 110 -15.41 18.56 3.76
CA VAL A 110 -14.82 17.96 4.96
C VAL A 110 -15.85 17.13 5.73
N GLY A 111 -17.09 17.61 5.88
CA GLY A 111 -18.14 16.87 6.59
C GLY A 111 -18.44 15.49 6.02
N ALA A 112 -18.44 15.36 4.68
CA ALA A 112 -18.64 14.06 4.03
C ALA A 112 -17.46 13.11 4.27
N LEU A 113 -16.23 13.63 4.24
CA LEU A 113 -15.02 12.85 4.51
C LEU A 113 -14.92 12.43 5.97
N GLU A 114 -15.34 13.28 6.89
CA GLU A 114 -15.41 12.95 8.32
C GLU A 114 -16.45 11.86 8.59
N ALA A 115 -17.64 11.96 8.02
CA ALA A 115 -18.65 10.93 8.12
C ALA A 115 -18.17 9.59 7.53
N TYR A 116 -17.44 9.64 6.42
CA TYR A 116 -16.82 8.46 5.83
C TYR A 116 -15.79 7.83 6.78
N ARG A 117 -14.89 8.65 7.34
CA ARG A 117 -13.89 8.20 8.31
C ARG A 117 -14.54 7.59 9.55
N ASP A 118 -15.59 8.21 10.10
CA ASP A 118 -16.29 7.72 11.30
C ASP A 118 -16.94 6.36 11.06
N ARG A 119 -17.37 6.11 9.81
CA ARG A 119 -17.99 4.84 9.43
C ARG A 119 -16.98 3.73 9.14
N TYR A 120 -15.92 4.05 8.43
CA TYR A 120 -14.99 3.05 7.88
C TYR A 120 -13.57 3.13 8.46
N GLY A 121 -13.21 4.21 9.10
CA GLY A 121 -11.87 4.44 9.61
C GLY A 121 -11.55 3.62 10.85
N ILE A 122 -10.25 3.41 11.06
CA ILE A 122 -9.72 2.85 12.30
C ILE A 122 -9.87 3.87 13.43
N ALA A 123 -9.99 3.37 14.67
CA ALA A 123 -9.88 4.22 15.83
C ALA A 123 -8.43 4.72 15.96
N PHE A 124 -8.27 6.01 16.16
CA PHE A 124 -6.96 6.56 16.54
C PHE A 124 -6.81 6.37 18.05
N GLU A 125 -5.79 5.65 18.42
CA GLU A 125 -5.30 5.63 19.78
C GLU A 125 -4.51 6.90 20.09
#